data_c80c59587c94b362a07860c0706b59a0
#
_entry.id   c80c59587c94b362a07860c0706b59a0
#
_cell.length_a   1.000
_cell.length_b   1.000
_cell.length_c   1.000
_cell.angle_alpha   90.00
_cell.angle_beta   90.00
_cell.angle_gamma   90.00
#
_symmetry.space_group_name_H-M   'P 1'
#
loop_
_entity.id
_entity.type
_entity.pdbx_description
1 polymer ?
#
loop_
_entity_poly.entity_id
_entity_poly.type
_entity_poly.pdbx_seq_one_letter_code
_entity_poly.pdbx_strand_id
1 'polypeptide(L)'
;MKKEPIIVNVYLWGTCIGKLNWDFEKHCSVFQFTDEYRKQDYDICPSTHPKRTPLFASFYGNKDKLYQGLPEFLADALPDRWGSSLFDQWLTDNNIKVTESLPLLKLSYIGKRAMGALEFEPEFNDDDIQETVDMSSLATLASKIYNDRDAAAISPEDSLTMKKLVYLGTSAGGMRPKAVIAYNTETGEFRSGQVDLPENFKQYIIKFKEADDSPTTEIEMIYSEIYPLKL
;
A
#
# COMPACT_ATOMS: atom_id res chain seq x y z
N MET A 1 -11.87 25.86 8.30
CA MET A 1 -12.08 24.98 7.14
C MET A 1 -12.98 23.85 7.59
N LYS A 2 -14.17 23.68 7.00
CA LYS A 2 -14.94 22.44 7.17
C LYS A 2 -14.09 21.30 6.62
N LYS A 3 -13.69 20.36 7.47
CA LYS A 3 -13.04 19.13 7.02
C LYS A 3 -14.06 18.36 6.19
N GLU A 4 -13.85 18.24 4.89
CA GLU A 4 -14.70 17.37 4.08
C GLU A 4 -14.51 15.93 4.55
N PRO A 5 -15.58 15.17 4.75
CA PRO A 5 -15.47 13.77 5.14
C PRO A 5 -14.79 13.01 4.00
N ILE A 6 -13.71 12.29 4.35
CA ILE A 6 -13.05 11.38 3.41
C ILE A 6 -13.88 10.10 3.38
N ILE A 7 -14.43 9.78 2.20
CA ILE A 7 -15.11 8.52 1.96
C ILE A 7 -14.22 7.66 1.08
N VAL A 8 -13.96 6.43 1.54
CA VAL A 8 -13.20 5.42 0.80
C VAL A 8 -14.16 4.29 0.42
N ASN A 9 -14.32 4.05 -0.88
CA ASN A 9 -15.02 2.88 -1.37
C ASN A 9 -14.06 1.69 -1.36
N VAL A 10 -14.56 0.55 -0.91
CA VAL A 10 -13.80 -0.69 -0.81
C VAL A 10 -14.34 -1.67 -1.84
N TYR A 11 -13.45 -2.18 -2.68
CA TYR A 11 -13.77 -3.14 -3.73
C TYR A 11 -13.13 -4.49 -3.45
N LEU A 12 -13.78 -5.53 -3.91
CA LEU A 12 -13.29 -6.90 -3.93
C LEU A 12 -13.66 -7.51 -5.28
N TRP A 13 -12.66 -7.90 -6.07
CA TRP A 13 -12.84 -8.47 -7.42
C TRP A 13 -13.77 -7.63 -8.31
N GLY A 14 -13.56 -6.31 -8.32
CA GLY A 14 -14.34 -5.36 -9.10
C GLY A 14 -15.74 -5.02 -8.54
N THR A 15 -16.17 -5.67 -7.44
CA THR A 15 -17.44 -5.37 -6.77
C THR A 15 -17.21 -4.41 -5.62
N CYS A 16 -17.93 -3.29 -5.57
CA CYS A 16 -17.91 -2.39 -4.40
C CYS A 16 -18.58 -3.07 -3.22
N ILE A 17 -17.80 -3.54 -2.26
CA ILE A 17 -18.30 -4.27 -1.09
C ILE A 17 -18.73 -3.36 0.04
N GLY A 18 -18.19 -2.13 0.12
CA GLY A 18 -18.51 -1.24 1.23
C GLY A 18 -17.95 0.15 1.07
N LYS A 19 -18.33 1.00 2.02
CA LYS A 19 -17.89 2.38 2.15
C LYS A 19 -17.38 2.63 3.55
N LEU A 20 -16.22 3.26 3.62
CA LEU A 20 -15.56 3.66 4.86
C LEU A 20 -15.56 5.18 4.95
N ASN A 21 -15.93 5.71 6.10
CA ASN A 21 -15.95 7.15 6.40
C ASN A 21 -15.30 7.40 7.75
N TRP A 22 -14.80 8.62 7.98
CA TRP A 22 -14.30 9.06 9.28
C TRP A 22 -15.29 9.99 9.97
N ASP A 23 -15.73 9.61 11.17
CA ASP A 23 -16.56 10.44 12.04
C ASP A 23 -15.66 11.27 12.96
N PHE A 24 -15.51 12.56 12.64
CA PHE A 24 -14.64 13.48 13.38
C PHE A 24 -15.18 13.84 14.77
N GLU A 25 -16.49 13.67 15.01
CA GLU A 25 -17.07 13.93 16.33
C GLU A 25 -16.79 12.78 17.29
N LYS A 26 -16.85 11.55 16.77
CA LYS A 26 -16.64 10.34 17.55
C LYS A 26 -15.22 9.80 17.50
N HIS A 27 -14.35 10.41 16.70
CA HIS A 27 -12.96 9.96 16.47
C HIS A 27 -12.89 8.47 16.09
N CYS A 28 -13.70 8.06 15.12
CA CYS A 28 -13.77 6.67 14.69
C CYS A 28 -13.99 6.56 13.18
N SER A 29 -13.59 5.43 12.61
CA SER A 29 -14.05 5.07 11.28
C SER A 29 -15.40 4.37 11.36
N VAL A 30 -16.20 4.57 10.33
CA VAL A 30 -17.51 3.94 10.18
C VAL A 30 -17.54 3.24 8.83
N PHE A 31 -17.72 1.92 8.87
CA PHE A 31 -17.80 1.08 7.68
C PHE A 31 -19.21 0.53 7.48
N GLN A 32 -19.66 0.53 6.23
CA GLN A 32 -20.96 -0.02 5.85
C GLN A 32 -20.81 -0.87 4.58
N PHE A 33 -21.26 -2.12 4.64
CA PHE A 33 -21.38 -2.95 3.45
C PHE A 33 -22.45 -2.42 2.50
N THR A 34 -22.19 -2.53 1.19
CA THR A 34 -23.18 -2.18 0.16
C THR A 34 -24.31 -3.21 0.11
N ASP A 35 -25.49 -2.78 -0.37
CA ASP A 35 -26.62 -3.69 -0.57
C ASP A 35 -26.33 -4.74 -1.65
N GLU A 36 -25.47 -4.41 -2.62
CA GLU A 36 -25.02 -5.34 -3.66
C GLU A 36 -24.19 -6.46 -3.06
N TYR A 37 -23.19 -6.13 -2.25
CA TYR A 37 -22.36 -7.12 -1.58
C TYR A 37 -23.16 -7.99 -0.61
N ARG A 38 -24.09 -7.40 0.12
CA ARG A 38 -24.94 -8.14 1.10
C ARG A 38 -25.80 -9.23 0.46
N LYS A 39 -26.07 -9.14 -0.85
CA LYS A 39 -26.81 -10.16 -1.62
C LYS A 39 -25.93 -11.30 -2.13
N GLN A 40 -24.60 -11.15 -2.08
CA GLN A 40 -23.68 -12.22 -2.49
C GLN A 40 -23.83 -13.43 -1.56
N ASP A 41 -23.43 -14.59 -2.02
CA ASP A 41 -23.49 -15.85 -1.26
C ASP A 41 -22.29 -16.08 -0.34
N TYR A 42 -21.26 -15.25 -0.43
CA TYR A 42 -20.05 -15.28 0.42
C TYR A 42 -20.00 -14.12 1.42
N ASP A 43 -19.22 -14.30 2.49
CA ASP A 43 -18.96 -13.29 3.51
C ASP A 43 -17.46 -13.27 3.82
N ILE A 44 -16.79 -12.12 3.60
CA ILE A 44 -15.34 -11.98 3.75
C ILE A 44 -14.88 -11.98 5.20
N CYS A 45 -15.76 -11.62 6.13
CA CYS A 45 -15.40 -11.51 7.55
C CYS A 45 -16.58 -11.94 8.46
N PRO A 46 -17.03 -13.19 8.35
CA PRO A 46 -18.27 -13.65 8.98
C PRO A 46 -18.23 -13.64 10.51
N SER A 47 -17.05 -13.72 11.11
CA SER A 47 -16.88 -13.81 12.57
C SER A 47 -16.96 -12.48 13.27
N THR A 48 -16.24 -11.46 12.78
CA THR A 48 -16.12 -10.15 13.44
C THR A 48 -16.96 -9.06 12.76
N HIS A 49 -17.07 -9.13 11.42
CA HIS A 49 -17.81 -8.14 10.61
C HIS A 49 -18.78 -8.81 9.65
N PRO A 50 -19.79 -9.54 10.14
CA PRO A 50 -20.73 -10.26 9.28
C PRO A 50 -21.52 -9.28 8.41
N LYS A 51 -21.65 -9.57 7.11
CA LYS A 51 -22.34 -8.70 6.13
C LYS A 51 -23.81 -8.40 6.44
N ARG A 52 -24.43 -9.17 7.34
CA ARG A 52 -25.80 -8.91 7.86
C ARG A 52 -25.88 -7.68 8.77
N THR A 53 -24.75 -7.29 9.39
CA THR A 53 -24.70 -6.11 10.26
C THR A 53 -24.64 -4.86 9.39
N PRO A 54 -25.52 -3.88 9.61
CA PRO A 54 -25.64 -2.74 8.69
C PRO A 54 -24.46 -1.79 8.74
N LEU A 55 -23.81 -1.64 9.91
CA LEU A 55 -22.80 -0.62 10.14
C LEU A 55 -21.84 -1.04 11.25
N PHE A 56 -20.55 -0.74 11.05
CA PHE A 56 -19.50 -0.98 12.03
C PHE A 56 -18.80 0.35 12.36
N ALA A 57 -18.59 0.63 13.64
CA ALA A 57 -17.79 1.74 14.11
C ALA A 57 -16.51 1.20 14.76
N SER A 58 -15.34 1.63 14.28
CA SER A 58 -14.04 1.23 14.80
C SER A 58 -13.34 2.44 15.39
N PHE A 59 -13.15 2.44 16.72
CA PHE A 59 -12.62 3.58 17.46
C PHE A 59 -11.10 3.55 17.51
N TYR A 60 -10.48 4.69 17.26
CA TYR A 60 -9.06 4.89 17.47
C TYR A 60 -8.80 5.05 18.98
N GLY A 61 -8.49 3.95 19.66
CA GLY A 61 -8.25 3.94 21.11
C GLY A 61 -6.86 3.45 21.50
N ASN A 62 -6.45 3.68 22.76
CA ASN A 62 -5.15 3.26 23.28
C ASN A 62 -4.90 1.73 23.22
N LYS A 63 -5.95 0.93 23.07
CA LYS A 63 -5.84 -0.53 22.98
C LYS A 63 -5.69 -1.02 21.54
N ASP A 64 -5.94 -0.19 20.54
CA ASP A 64 -6.07 -0.62 19.15
C ASP A 64 -5.16 0.11 18.18
N LYS A 65 -3.91 0.30 18.62
CA LYS A 65 -2.85 0.86 17.74
C LYS A 65 -2.60 -0.01 16.50
N LEU A 66 -2.92 -1.30 16.59
CA LEU A 66 -2.69 -2.26 15.52
C LEU A 66 -3.61 -1.97 14.32
N TYR A 67 -4.89 -1.72 14.57
CA TYR A 67 -5.89 -1.50 13.52
C TYR A 67 -6.10 -0.02 13.18
N GLN A 68 -5.45 0.89 13.89
CA GLN A 68 -5.47 2.33 13.62
C GLN A 68 -6.89 2.91 13.48
N GLY A 69 -7.88 2.34 14.16
CA GLY A 69 -9.28 2.76 14.07
C GLY A 69 -10.02 2.28 12.82
N LEU A 70 -9.51 1.25 12.16
CA LEU A 70 -10.16 0.56 11.05
C LEU A 70 -10.75 -0.78 11.49
N PRO A 71 -11.74 -1.32 10.77
CA PRO A 71 -12.06 -2.75 10.84
C PRO A 71 -10.82 -3.60 10.54
N GLU A 72 -10.64 -4.72 11.26
CA GLU A 72 -9.44 -5.56 11.18
C GLU A 72 -9.09 -5.97 9.74
N PHE A 73 -10.09 -6.40 8.97
CA PHE A 73 -9.91 -6.86 7.59
C PHE A 73 -9.49 -5.74 6.62
N LEU A 74 -9.76 -4.46 6.96
CA LEU A 74 -9.25 -3.30 6.20
C LEU A 74 -7.86 -2.88 6.69
N ALA A 75 -7.62 -3.00 7.99
CA ALA A 75 -6.34 -2.63 8.60
C ALA A 75 -5.18 -3.51 8.10
N ASP A 76 -5.47 -4.76 7.73
CA ASP A 76 -4.47 -5.69 7.16
C ASP A 76 -3.90 -5.20 5.80
N ALA A 77 -4.65 -4.36 5.10
CA ALA A 77 -4.19 -3.74 3.86
C ALA A 77 -3.28 -2.51 4.08
N LEU A 78 -3.15 -2.01 5.33
CA LEU A 78 -2.32 -0.84 5.61
C LEU A 78 -0.84 -1.11 5.30
N PRO A 79 -0.09 -0.06 4.91
CA PRO A 79 1.34 -0.19 4.72
C PRO A 79 2.02 -0.67 5.99
N ASP A 80 2.94 -1.60 5.83
CA ASP A 80 3.86 -2.01 6.89
C ASP A 80 4.83 -0.87 7.29
N ARG A 81 5.84 -1.19 8.07
CA ARG A 81 6.82 -0.19 8.52
C ARG A 81 7.58 0.45 7.37
N TRP A 82 7.98 -0.34 6.36
CA TRP A 82 8.64 0.18 5.16
C TRP A 82 7.68 1.03 4.32
N GLY A 83 6.52 0.50 3.99
CA GLY A 83 5.50 1.22 3.24
C GLY A 83 5.02 2.50 3.94
N SER A 84 4.99 2.51 5.27
CA SER A 84 4.70 3.72 6.04
C SER A 84 5.77 4.79 5.89
N SER A 85 7.07 4.42 5.83
CA SER A 85 8.13 5.39 5.56
C SER A 85 8.00 6.04 4.17
N LEU A 86 7.59 5.26 3.17
CA LEU A 86 7.31 5.79 1.83
C LEU A 86 6.07 6.69 1.81
N PHE A 87 5.04 6.32 2.55
CA PHE A 87 3.84 7.14 2.69
C PHE A 87 4.14 8.48 3.39
N ASP A 88 4.95 8.49 4.44
CA ASP A 88 5.35 9.70 5.15
C ASP A 88 6.15 10.63 4.23
N GLN A 89 7.02 10.08 3.38
CA GLN A 89 7.72 10.85 2.35
C GLN A 89 6.74 11.43 1.31
N TRP A 90 5.78 10.61 0.84
CA TRP A 90 4.75 11.07 -0.08
C TRP A 90 3.89 12.20 0.51
N LEU A 91 3.54 12.14 1.80
CA LEU A 91 2.85 13.24 2.48
C LEU A 91 3.66 14.54 2.45
N THR A 92 4.97 14.42 2.69
CA THR A 92 5.90 15.55 2.71
C THR A 92 6.01 16.19 1.31
N ASP A 93 6.23 15.37 0.29
CA ASP A 93 6.39 15.82 -1.10
C ASP A 93 5.14 16.51 -1.65
N ASN A 94 3.95 16.07 -1.18
CA ASN A 94 2.67 16.64 -1.57
C ASN A 94 2.16 17.74 -0.62
N ASN A 95 2.93 18.13 0.40
CA ASN A 95 2.54 19.11 1.41
C ASN A 95 1.20 18.79 2.11
N ILE A 96 0.90 17.50 2.31
CA ILE A 96 -0.34 17.04 2.92
C ILE A 96 -0.20 17.09 4.44
N LYS A 97 -1.11 17.80 5.11
CA LYS A 97 -1.15 17.84 6.56
C LYS A 97 -1.83 16.60 7.12
N VAL A 98 -1.16 15.95 8.06
CA VAL A 98 -1.69 14.80 8.78
C VAL A 98 -2.93 15.20 9.60
N THR A 99 -3.98 14.40 9.50
CA THR A 99 -5.22 14.52 10.28
C THR A 99 -5.52 13.19 10.97
N GLU A 100 -6.52 13.17 11.85
CA GLU A 100 -6.96 11.94 12.50
C GLU A 100 -7.57 10.90 11.55
N SER A 101 -8.00 11.32 10.35
CA SER A 101 -8.46 10.43 9.27
C SER A 101 -7.30 9.80 8.47
N LEU A 102 -6.07 9.88 8.97
CA LEU A 102 -4.87 9.35 8.33
C LEU A 102 -5.00 7.89 7.85
N PRO A 103 -5.65 6.97 8.59
CA PRO A 103 -5.81 5.60 8.12
C PRO A 103 -6.60 5.49 6.81
N LEU A 104 -7.63 6.32 6.60
CA LEU A 104 -8.38 6.38 5.35
C LEU A 104 -7.51 6.91 4.20
N LEU A 105 -6.68 7.91 4.50
CA LEU A 105 -5.74 8.46 3.53
C LEU A 105 -4.70 7.41 3.12
N LYS A 106 -4.23 6.58 4.06
CA LYS A 106 -3.33 5.45 3.77
C LYS A 106 -3.98 4.43 2.83
N LEU A 107 -5.25 4.07 3.04
CA LEU A 107 -5.97 3.18 2.14
C LEU A 107 -6.11 3.77 0.74
N SER A 108 -6.46 5.05 0.62
CA SER A 108 -6.52 5.74 -0.67
C SER A 108 -5.15 5.87 -1.35
N TYR A 109 -4.08 6.03 -0.58
CA TYR A 109 -2.71 6.02 -1.09
C TYR A 109 -2.30 4.65 -1.64
N ILE A 110 -2.74 3.57 -0.99
CA ILE A 110 -2.51 2.21 -1.49
C ILE A 110 -3.33 1.95 -2.76
N GLY A 111 -4.62 2.36 -2.76
CA GLY A 111 -5.50 2.19 -3.91
C GLY A 111 -5.64 0.74 -4.34
N LYS A 112 -5.34 0.46 -5.61
CA LYS A 112 -5.36 -0.89 -6.21
C LYS A 112 -4.09 -1.70 -5.95
N ARG A 113 -3.10 -1.12 -5.28
CA ARG A 113 -1.79 -1.74 -5.01
C ARG A 113 -1.72 -2.53 -3.70
N ALA A 114 -2.85 -2.79 -3.06
CA ALA A 114 -2.89 -3.65 -1.87
C ALA A 114 -2.41 -5.07 -2.20
N MET A 115 -1.72 -5.71 -1.25
CA MET A 115 -1.22 -7.09 -1.41
C MET A 115 -2.31 -8.16 -1.31
N GLY A 116 -3.54 -7.77 -1.08
CA GLY A 116 -4.69 -8.66 -1.02
C GLY A 116 -5.64 -8.42 -2.18
N ALA A 117 -6.85 -8.95 -2.05
CA ALA A 117 -7.90 -8.80 -3.04
C ALA A 117 -8.72 -7.50 -2.87
N LEU A 118 -8.43 -6.69 -1.86
CA LEU A 118 -9.13 -5.44 -1.61
C LEU A 118 -8.49 -4.29 -2.38
N GLU A 119 -9.33 -3.45 -2.98
CA GLU A 119 -8.93 -2.23 -3.67
C GLU A 119 -9.68 -1.05 -3.03
N PHE A 120 -9.08 0.14 -3.09
CA PHE A 120 -9.60 1.35 -2.43
C PHE A 120 -9.70 2.51 -3.40
N GLU A 121 -10.83 3.23 -3.37
CA GLU A 121 -11.06 4.45 -4.15
C GLU A 121 -11.60 5.58 -3.26
N PRO A 122 -11.18 6.86 -3.49
CA PRO A 122 -10.30 7.31 -4.56
C PRO A 122 -8.85 6.84 -4.35
N GLU A 123 -8.16 6.60 -5.43
CA GLU A 123 -6.73 6.32 -5.45
C GLU A 123 -5.95 7.62 -5.66
N PHE A 124 -4.92 7.86 -4.85
CA PHE A 124 -4.06 9.03 -4.96
C PHE A 124 -2.74 8.64 -5.63
N ASN A 125 -2.79 8.33 -6.92
CA ASN A 125 -1.61 7.97 -7.70
C ASN A 125 -1.50 8.82 -8.96
N ASP A 126 -0.25 9.12 -9.33
CA ASP A 126 0.05 9.59 -10.67
C ASP A 126 -0.02 8.39 -11.63
N ASP A 127 -0.97 8.41 -12.56
CA ASP A 127 -1.25 7.33 -13.54
C ASP A 127 -0.10 7.06 -14.54
N ASP A 128 1.01 7.79 -14.46
CA ASP A 128 2.06 7.82 -15.50
C ASP A 128 3.28 6.92 -15.22
N ILE A 129 3.25 6.03 -14.23
CA ILE A 129 4.44 5.20 -13.93
C ILE A 129 4.40 3.85 -14.68
N GLN A 130 4.21 3.89 -15.99
CA GLN A 130 4.39 2.71 -16.87
C GLN A 130 5.83 2.56 -17.40
N GLU A 131 6.75 3.43 -16.99
CA GLU A 131 8.11 3.45 -17.50
C GLU A 131 8.98 2.32 -16.94
N THR A 132 10.03 2.00 -17.72
CA THR A 132 11.11 1.10 -17.29
C THR A 132 11.74 1.57 -15.98
N VAL A 133 12.06 0.61 -15.13
CA VAL A 133 12.59 0.85 -13.78
C VAL A 133 14.08 0.58 -13.78
N ASP A 134 14.88 1.58 -13.38
CA ASP A 134 16.31 1.37 -13.08
C ASP A 134 16.48 0.87 -11.66
N MET A 135 16.84 -0.39 -11.54
CA MET A 135 17.00 -1.10 -10.27
C MET A 135 18.12 -0.55 -9.39
N SER A 136 19.20 -0.03 -9.99
CA SER A 136 20.33 0.50 -9.23
C SER A 136 19.99 1.82 -8.53
N SER A 137 19.28 2.70 -9.23
CA SER A 137 18.77 3.95 -8.68
C SER A 137 17.73 3.71 -7.58
N LEU A 138 16.83 2.72 -7.77
CA LEU A 138 15.87 2.33 -6.73
C LEU A 138 16.55 1.79 -5.48
N ALA A 139 17.55 0.91 -5.62
CA ALA A 139 18.27 0.33 -4.49
C ALA A 139 19.01 1.41 -3.69
N THR A 140 19.67 2.33 -4.37
CA THR A 140 20.38 3.46 -3.75
C THR A 140 19.42 4.33 -2.95
N LEU A 141 18.30 4.71 -3.53
CA LEU A 141 17.30 5.56 -2.86
C LEU A 141 16.61 4.82 -1.71
N ALA A 142 16.28 3.54 -1.87
CA ALA A 142 15.69 2.72 -0.82
C ALA A 142 16.62 2.63 0.41
N SER A 143 17.92 2.41 0.19
CA SER A 143 18.92 2.41 1.27
C SER A 143 19.03 3.77 1.96
N LYS A 144 19.00 4.87 1.20
CA LYS A 144 19.04 6.24 1.75
C LYS A 144 17.83 6.50 2.66
N ILE A 145 16.61 6.21 2.22
CA ILE A 145 15.40 6.40 3.02
C ILE A 145 15.39 5.51 4.26
N TYR A 146 15.87 4.28 4.14
CA TYR A 146 15.90 3.35 5.27
C TYR A 146 16.87 3.80 6.37
N ASN A 147 18.03 4.31 6.00
CA ASN A 147 19.09 4.72 6.93
C ASN A 147 18.86 6.14 7.49
N ASP A 148 18.22 7.03 6.76
CA ASP A 148 18.14 8.47 7.04
C ASP A 148 16.67 8.91 7.27
N ARG A 149 15.99 8.24 8.18
CA ARG A 149 14.55 8.41 8.45
C ARG A 149 14.14 9.84 8.86
N ASP A 150 15.07 10.60 9.43
CA ASP A 150 14.78 11.92 10.01
C ASP A 150 15.21 13.11 9.12
N ALA A 151 15.93 12.89 8.02
CA ALA A 151 16.61 13.96 7.29
C ALA A 151 16.69 13.80 5.77
N ALA A 152 15.97 12.89 5.15
CA ALA A 152 16.09 12.66 3.70
C ALA A 152 15.50 13.83 2.90
N ALA A 153 16.24 14.93 2.78
CA ALA A 153 16.05 15.89 1.70
C ALA A 153 16.28 15.13 0.38
N ILE A 154 15.20 14.79 -0.32
CA ILE A 154 15.27 14.17 -1.64
C ILE A 154 15.68 15.25 -2.62
N SER A 155 16.74 14.98 -3.37
CA SER A 155 17.14 15.90 -4.43
C SER A 155 16.10 15.95 -5.55
N PRO A 156 15.99 17.04 -6.30
CA PRO A 156 15.11 17.10 -7.47
C PRO A 156 15.38 15.98 -8.49
N GLU A 157 16.62 15.50 -8.57
CA GLU A 157 17.05 14.41 -9.43
C GLU A 157 16.51 13.05 -8.96
N ASP A 158 16.35 12.88 -7.64
CA ASP A 158 15.79 11.67 -7.02
C ASP A 158 14.25 11.65 -7.08
N SER A 159 13.59 12.75 -7.42
CA SER A 159 12.13 12.89 -7.34
C SER A 159 11.38 11.85 -8.18
N LEU A 160 11.82 11.60 -9.42
CA LEU A 160 11.19 10.59 -10.27
C LEU A 160 11.43 9.17 -9.75
N THR A 161 12.65 8.87 -9.31
CA THR A 161 13.02 7.59 -8.69
C THR A 161 12.23 7.37 -7.41
N MET A 162 12.00 8.44 -6.63
CA MET A 162 11.18 8.41 -5.43
C MET A 162 9.73 8.06 -5.73
N LYS A 163 9.13 8.70 -6.73
CA LYS A 163 7.76 8.37 -7.16
C LYS A 163 7.66 6.89 -7.56
N LYS A 164 8.63 6.38 -8.31
CA LYS A 164 8.69 4.96 -8.69
C LYS A 164 8.83 4.07 -7.46
N LEU A 165 9.69 4.42 -6.52
CA LEU A 165 9.89 3.64 -5.29
C LEU A 165 8.61 3.63 -4.41
N VAL A 166 7.97 4.78 -4.25
CA VAL A 166 6.67 4.92 -3.56
C VAL A 166 5.63 4.01 -4.21
N TYR A 167 5.57 4.02 -5.53
CA TYR A 167 4.61 3.20 -6.28
C TYR A 167 4.90 1.71 -6.14
N LEU A 168 6.15 1.29 -6.18
CA LEU A 168 6.56 -0.12 -6.16
C LEU A 168 6.62 -0.72 -4.75
N GLY A 169 6.87 0.10 -3.73
CA GLY A 169 7.26 -0.37 -2.40
C GLY A 169 6.14 -0.50 -1.37
N THR A 170 4.90 -0.16 -1.71
CA THR A 170 3.86 0.16 -0.73
C THR A 170 3.21 -1.03 -0.04
N SER A 171 3.29 -2.24 -0.57
CA SER A 171 2.33 -3.28 -0.19
C SER A 171 2.90 -4.63 0.22
N ALA A 172 4.20 -4.85 0.08
CA ALA A 172 4.79 -6.16 0.41
C ALA A 172 5.27 -6.22 1.87
N GLY A 173 4.45 -6.66 2.79
CA GLY A 173 4.67 -6.67 4.26
C GLY A 173 6.09 -6.92 4.78
N GLY A 174 6.45 -6.34 5.95
CA GLY A 174 7.72 -6.48 6.66
C GLY A 174 8.56 -5.19 6.76
N MET A 175 9.66 -5.24 7.53
CA MET A 175 10.44 -4.05 7.90
C MET A 175 11.48 -3.63 6.86
N ARG A 176 11.99 -4.55 6.05
CA ARG A 176 13.07 -4.30 5.09
C ARG A 176 12.58 -3.55 3.86
N PRO A 177 13.41 -2.67 3.27
CA PRO A 177 13.14 -2.04 1.98
C PRO A 177 12.89 -3.09 0.92
N LYS A 178 11.77 -2.97 0.21
CA LYS A 178 11.37 -3.92 -0.83
C LYS A 178 10.49 -3.27 -1.87
N ALA A 179 10.36 -3.93 -3.02
CA ALA A 179 9.48 -3.51 -4.10
C ALA A 179 8.84 -4.71 -4.81
N VAL A 180 7.64 -4.51 -5.34
CA VAL A 180 6.99 -5.47 -6.23
C VAL A 180 7.31 -5.07 -7.66
N ILE A 181 8.04 -5.92 -8.36
CA ILE A 181 8.49 -5.68 -9.72
C ILE A 181 8.01 -6.77 -10.68
N ALA A 182 7.98 -6.44 -11.95
CA ALA A 182 7.84 -7.39 -13.02
C ALA A 182 9.13 -7.41 -13.85
N TYR A 183 9.58 -8.60 -14.21
CA TYR A 183 10.80 -8.81 -14.97
C TYR A 183 10.54 -9.68 -16.20
N ASN A 184 11.01 -9.20 -17.35
CA ASN A 184 11.02 -9.96 -18.59
C ASN A 184 12.38 -10.61 -18.76
N THR A 185 12.43 -11.94 -18.68
CA THR A 185 13.69 -12.71 -18.77
C THR A 185 14.31 -12.71 -20.16
N GLU A 186 13.56 -12.39 -21.21
CA GLU A 186 14.05 -12.35 -22.58
C GLU A 186 14.71 -11.02 -22.92
N THR A 187 14.10 -9.90 -22.46
CA THR A 187 14.58 -8.55 -22.77
C THR A 187 15.44 -7.93 -21.67
N GLY A 188 15.37 -8.47 -20.45
CA GLY A 188 16.03 -7.90 -19.28
C GLY A 188 15.30 -6.65 -18.72
N GLU A 189 14.07 -6.37 -19.18
CA GLU A 189 13.32 -5.18 -18.81
C GLU A 189 12.65 -5.36 -17.44
N PHE A 190 12.68 -4.31 -16.62
CA PHE A 190 11.97 -4.20 -15.35
C PHE A 190 10.82 -3.21 -15.44
N ARG A 191 9.66 -3.59 -14.89
CA ARG A 191 8.47 -2.73 -14.75
C ARG A 191 7.88 -2.85 -13.34
N SER A 192 6.85 -2.05 -13.06
CA SER A 192 6.01 -2.26 -11.87
C SER A 192 5.34 -3.64 -11.93
N GLY A 193 5.40 -4.38 -10.83
CA GLY A 193 4.66 -5.63 -10.67
C GLY A 193 3.22 -5.44 -10.21
N GLN A 194 2.76 -4.20 -10.05
CA GLN A 194 1.43 -3.85 -9.51
C GLN A 194 0.48 -3.29 -10.58
N VAL A 195 0.79 -3.50 -11.83
CA VAL A 195 -0.02 -3.11 -13.00
C VAL A 195 -0.33 -4.34 -13.83
N ASP A 196 -1.28 -4.21 -14.76
CA ASP A 196 -1.52 -5.25 -15.77
C ASP A 196 -0.27 -5.44 -16.63
N LEU A 197 0.16 -6.68 -16.74
CA LEU A 197 1.43 -7.04 -17.38
C LEU A 197 1.19 -7.90 -18.62
N PRO A 198 2.00 -7.71 -19.69
CA PRO A 198 2.08 -8.66 -20.78
C PRO A 198 2.49 -10.06 -20.29
N GLU A 199 2.10 -11.12 -21.02
CA GLU A 199 2.34 -12.52 -20.64
C GLU A 199 3.82 -12.91 -20.45
N ASN A 200 4.75 -12.18 -21.08
CA ASN A 200 6.19 -12.42 -21.00
C ASN A 200 6.88 -11.80 -19.78
N PHE A 201 6.12 -11.13 -18.88
CA PHE A 201 6.64 -10.63 -17.61
C PHE A 201 6.28 -11.57 -16.48
N LYS A 202 7.21 -11.72 -15.53
CA LYS A 202 6.99 -12.43 -14.26
C LYS A 202 7.09 -11.47 -13.10
N GLN A 203 6.21 -11.63 -12.12
CA GLN A 203 6.20 -10.78 -10.93
C GLN A 203 7.14 -11.32 -9.86
N TYR A 204 7.83 -10.41 -9.18
CA TYR A 204 8.78 -10.71 -8.11
C TYR A 204 8.64 -9.70 -6.98
N ILE A 205 8.89 -10.14 -5.75
CA ILE A 205 9.20 -9.26 -4.63
C ILE A 205 10.71 -9.21 -4.49
N ILE A 206 11.28 -8.03 -4.64
CA ILE A 206 12.69 -7.80 -4.37
C ILE A 206 12.88 -7.16 -3.00
N LYS A 207 13.96 -7.52 -2.32
CA LYS A 207 14.40 -6.89 -1.06
C LYS A 207 15.71 -6.18 -1.33
N PHE A 208 15.80 -4.92 -0.94
CA PHE A 208 17.01 -4.16 -1.06
C PHE A 208 17.94 -4.48 0.11
N LYS A 209 19.25 -4.43 -0.15
CA LYS A 209 20.30 -4.64 0.85
C LYS A 209 20.28 -3.51 1.87
N GLU A 210 20.47 -3.85 3.13
CA GLU A 210 20.73 -2.91 4.22
C GLU A 210 22.24 -2.74 4.44
N ALA A 211 22.65 -1.62 5.07
CA ALA A 211 24.06 -1.33 5.31
C ALA A 211 24.76 -2.40 6.17
N ASP A 212 23.99 -3.01 7.09
CA ASP A 212 24.50 -4.02 8.03
C ASP A 212 24.42 -5.45 7.49
N ASP A 213 23.89 -5.64 6.27
CA ASP A 213 23.82 -6.96 5.65
C ASP A 213 25.20 -7.48 5.27
N SER A 214 25.47 -8.76 5.58
CA SER A 214 26.71 -9.42 5.19
C SER A 214 26.83 -9.50 3.66
N PRO A 215 28.05 -9.59 3.11
CA PRO A 215 28.26 -9.78 1.65
C PRO A 215 27.51 -10.97 1.06
N THR A 216 27.26 -12.01 1.86
CA THR A 216 26.52 -13.22 1.45
C THR A 216 25.02 -12.97 1.34
N THR A 217 24.47 -11.96 2.01
CA THR A 217 23.04 -11.61 1.95
C THR A 217 22.63 -11.13 0.55
N GLU A 218 23.54 -10.56 -0.22
CA GLU A 218 23.28 -10.18 -1.62
C GLU A 218 22.87 -11.37 -2.49
N ILE A 219 23.43 -12.54 -2.25
CA ILE A 219 23.18 -13.75 -3.05
C ILE A 219 21.87 -14.40 -2.63
N GLU A 220 21.52 -14.39 -1.34
CA GLU A 220 20.27 -14.96 -0.83
C GLU A 220 19.04 -14.12 -1.22
N MET A 221 19.19 -12.81 -1.41
CA MET A 221 18.09 -11.92 -1.76
C MET A 221 17.64 -12.00 -3.22
N ILE A 222 18.45 -12.55 -4.11
CA ILE A 222 18.12 -12.79 -5.52
C ILE A 222 17.13 -13.96 -5.67
N TYR A 223 17.03 -14.84 -4.66
CA TYR A 223 16.14 -16.01 -4.65
C TYR A 223 14.87 -15.82 -3.82
N SER A 224 14.42 -14.60 -3.58
CA SER A 224 13.13 -14.40 -2.90
C SER A 224 11.99 -14.82 -3.82
N GLU A 225 11.43 -15.92 -3.48
CA GLU A 225 10.18 -16.58 -3.87
C GLU A 225 9.38 -15.95 -5.00
N ILE A 226 9.34 -16.66 -6.13
CA ILE A 226 8.40 -16.44 -7.22
C ILE A 226 7.01 -16.85 -6.68
N TYR A 227 6.20 -15.89 -6.27
CA TYR A 227 4.78 -16.12 -6.12
C TYR A 227 4.09 -15.67 -7.41
N PRO A 228 3.51 -16.59 -8.18
CA PRO A 228 2.56 -16.18 -9.20
C PRO A 228 1.35 -15.61 -8.48
N LEU A 229 1.25 -14.28 -8.43
CA LEU A 229 0.00 -13.61 -8.12
C LEU A 229 -0.97 -13.83 -9.30
N LYS A 230 -1.38 -15.08 -9.48
CA LYS A 230 -2.57 -15.40 -10.26
C LYS A 230 -3.72 -15.54 -9.26
N LEU A 231 -4.47 -14.48 -9.15
CA LEU A 231 -5.85 -14.55 -8.72
C LEU A 231 -6.75 -14.66 -9.93
#